data_f694f68757db2b75bb65af6c14e88ad3
#
_entry.id   f694f68757db2b75bb65af6c14e88ad3
#
_cell.length_a   1.000
_cell.length_b   1.000
_cell.length_c   1.000
_cell.angle_alpha   90.00
_cell.angle_beta   90.00
_cell.angle_gamma   90.00
#
_symmetry.space_group_name_H-M   'P 1'
#
loop_
_entity.id
_entity.type
_entity.pdbx_description
1 polymer ?
#
loop_
_entity_poly.entity_id
_entity_poly.type
_entity_poly.pdbx_seq_one_letter_code
_entity_poly.pdbx_strand_id
1 'polypeptide(L)'
;MPETIEGREAKLGEKMIEVRIRFWTDELADGAKQIIPKHAWTSGVVRMARNESHNIRPGNPRPFNSLMDLPRIIEMVLIEHGIKLHRIGKTAKYIK
;
A
#
# COMPACT_ATOMS: atom_id res chain seq x y z
N MET A 1 31.17 3.33 4.37
CA MET A 1 30.19 4.19 3.70
C MET A 1 28.82 4.02 4.33
N PRO A 2 28.16 5.11 4.60
CA PRO A 2 26.83 4.98 5.17
C PRO A 2 25.89 4.33 4.18
N GLU A 3 24.90 3.63 4.72
CA GLU A 3 23.89 3.04 3.88
C GLU A 3 23.12 4.14 3.15
N THR A 4 22.92 3.92 1.88
CA THR A 4 22.03 4.80 1.12
C THR A 4 20.60 4.52 1.55
N ILE A 5 19.71 5.45 1.23
CA ILE A 5 18.29 5.24 1.48
C ILE A 5 17.83 3.97 0.77
N GLU A 6 18.31 3.76 -0.44
CA GLU A 6 17.96 2.57 -1.21
C GLU A 6 18.41 1.28 -0.54
N GLY A 7 19.62 1.26 0.01
CA GLY A 7 20.11 0.09 0.69
C GLY A 7 19.30 -0.21 1.95
N ARG A 8 18.93 0.85 2.67
CA ARG A 8 18.13 0.68 3.87
C ARG A 8 16.73 0.16 3.54
N GLU A 9 16.14 0.67 2.48
CA GLU A 9 14.83 0.19 2.04
C GLU A 9 14.88 -1.26 1.60
N ALA A 10 15.94 -1.67 0.94
CA ALA A 10 16.08 -3.06 0.52
C ALA A 10 16.12 -4.01 1.72
N LYS A 11 16.83 -3.62 2.78
CA LYS A 11 16.88 -4.43 4.00
C LYS A 11 15.54 -4.47 4.71
N LEU A 12 14.87 -3.32 4.81
CA LEU A 12 13.57 -3.25 5.44
C LEU A 12 12.51 -3.96 4.62
N GLY A 13 12.67 -3.95 3.28
CA GLY A 13 11.72 -4.60 2.39
C GLY A 13 11.57 -6.09 2.65
N GLU A 14 12.62 -6.74 3.19
CA GLU A 14 12.53 -8.15 3.53
C GLU A 14 11.61 -8.39 4.72
N LYS A 15 11.37 -7.37 5.53
CA LYS A 15 10.55 -7.47 6.74
C LYS A 15 9.24 -6.70 6.60
N MET A 16 8.98 -6.14 5.43
CA MET A 16 7.79 -5.33 5.21
C MET A 16 6.99 -5.87 4.04
N ILE A 17 5.69 -5.67 4.12
CA ILE A 17 4.79 -5.95 3.02
C ILE A 17 4.11 -4.65 2.64
N GLU A 18 3.67 -4.55 1.41
CA GLU A 18 3.15 -3.30 0.88
C GLU A 18 1.75 -3.48 0.33
N VAL A 19 0.91 -2.51 0.64
CA VAL A 19 -0.43 -2.40 0.06
C VAL A 19 -0.46 -1.12 -0.74
N ARG A 20 -1.01 -1.18 -1.95
CA ARG A 20 -1.11 -0.02 -2.83
C ARG A 20 -2.53 0.51 -2.85
N ILE A 21 -2.64 1.83 -2.74
CA ILE A 21 -3.92 2.52 -2.77
C ILE A 21 -3.90 3.44 -3.97
N ARG A 22 -4.94 3.33 -4.80
CA ARG A 22 -5.06 4.15 -6.00
C ARG A 22 -6.39 4.87 -5.96
N PHE A 23 -6.34 6.15 -6.29
CA PHE A 23 -7.53 7.00 -6.31
C PHE A 23 -7.97 7.27 -7.75
N TRP A 24 -9.27 7.29 -7.96
CA TRP A 24 -9.80 7.67 -9.25
C TRP A 24 -9.58 9.16 -9.51
N THR A 25 -9.36 9.49 -10.76
CA THR A 25 -9.26 10.87 -11.21
C THR A 25 -9.89 10.97 -12.59
N ASP A 26 -10.43 12.13 -12.90
CA ASP A 26 -10.98 12.40 -14.22
C ASP A 26 -9.90 12.88 -15.19
N GLU A 27 -8.74 13.23 -14.68
CA GLU A 27 -7.67 13.77 -15.52
C GLU A 27 -6.81 12.66 -16.05
N LEU A 28 -6.75 12.55 -17.37
CA LEU A 28 -5.94 11.53 -18.02
C LEU A 28 -4.49 12.00 -18.11
N ALA A 29 -3.59 11.06 -17.94
CA ALA A 29 -2.17 11.36 -18.12
C ALA A 29 -1.90 11.64 -19.61
N ASP A 30 -1.20 12.71 -19.87
CA ASP A 30 -0.71 13.02 -21.21
C ASP A 30 0.62 12.28 -21.37
N GLY A 31 0.72 11.40 -22.35
CA GLY A 31 1.92 10.59 -22.55
C GLY A 31 3.17 11.41 -22.79
N ALA A 32 3.04 12.61 -23.35
CA ALA A 32 4.19 13.48 -23.62
C ALA A 32 4.52 14.37 -22.43
N LYS A 33 3.55 14.65 -21.59
CA LYS A 33 3.72 15.50 -20.42
C LYS A 33 3.14 14.80 -19.22
N GLN A 34 3.95 14.59 -18.22
CA GLN A 34 3.45 13.99 -16.98
C GLN A 34 2.76 15.08 -16.17
N ILE A 35 1.46 15.15 -16.36
CA ILE A 35 0.64 16.13 -15.64
C ILE A 35 0.16 15.48 -14.36
N ILE A 36 0.41 16.15 -13.24
CA ILE A 36 -0.11 15.69 -11.96
C ILE A 36 -1.58 16.11 -11.89
N PRO A 37 -2.50 15.17 -11.69
CA PRO A 37 -3.90 15.52 -11.56
C PRO A 37 -4.13 16.49 -10.42
N LYS A 38 -4.93 17.51 -10.65
CA LYS A 38 -5.28 18.48 -9.62
C LYS A 38 -6.38 17.99 -8.70
N HIS A 39 -7.17 17.06 -9.18
CA HIS A 39 -8.32 16.57 -8.44
C HIS A 39 -8.35 15.03 -8.49
N ALA A 40 -8.68 14.45 -7.37
CA ALA A 40 -8.94 13.03 -7.29
C ALA A 40 -10.18 12.81 -6.44
N TRP A 41 -10.84 11.68 -6.70
CA TRP A 41 -12.00 11.29 -5.91
C TRP A 41 -11.54 10.67 -4.59
N THR A 42 -12.42 10.65 -3.61
CA THR A 42 -12.13 9.96 -2.35
C THR A 42 -12.35 8.46 -2.46
N SER A 43 -12.60 7.99 -3.66
CA SER A 43 -12.82 6.58 -3.95
C SER A 43 -11.69 6.03 -4.80
N GLY A 44 -11.53 4.72 -4.79
CA GLY A 44 -10.48 4.08 -5.55
C GLY A 44 -10.42 2.60 -5.25
N VAL A 45 -9.23 2.05 -5.30
CA VAL A 45 -9.02 0.62 -5.05
C VAL A 45 -7.80 0.39 -4.18
N VAL A 46 -7.84 -0.69 -3.40
CA VAL A 46 -6.73 -1.14 -2.57
C VAL A 46 -6.29 -2.50 -3.08
N ARG A 47 -5.00 -2.70 -3.22
CA ARG A 47 -4.46 -3.93 -3.74
C ARG A 47 -3.16 -4.29 -3.04
N MET A 48 -2.95 -5.59 -2.81
CA MET A 48 -1.67 -6.07 -2.29
C MET A 48 -0.60 -5.93 -3.37
N ALA A 49 0.54 -5.37 -3.01
CA ALA A 49 1.66 -5.30 -3.94
C ALA A 49 2.36 -6.65 -4.01
N ARG A 50 2.91 -6.97 -5.18
CA ARG A 50 3.70 -8.18 -5.34
C ARG A 50 4.91 -8.14 -4.42
N ASN A 51 5.20 -9.26 -3.78
CA ASN A 51 6.36 -9.37 -2.90
C ASN A 51 6.96 -10.75 -3.08
N GLU A 52 8.06 -10.82 -3.82
CA GLU A 52 8.70 -12.09 -4.11
C GLU A 52 9.38 -12.69 -2.87
N SER A 53 9.91 -11.83 -1.99
CA SER A 53 10.56 -12.30 -0.77
C SER A 53 9.60 -13.05 0.13
N HIS A 54 8.34 -12.65 0.15
CA HIS A 54 7.32 -13.28 0.97
C HIS A 54 6.36 -14.13 0.16
N ASN A 55 6.66 -14.34 -1.11
CA ASN A 55 5.83 -15.15 -2.00
C ASN A 55 4.39 -14.67 -2.06
N ILE A 56 4.23 -13.35 -2.12
CA ILE A 56 2.92 -12.72 -2.21
C ILE A 56 2.64 -12.34 -3.65
N ARG A 57 1.46 -12.72 -4.14
CA ARG A 57 1.00 -12.32 -5.47
C ARG A 57 -0.11 -11.29 -5.32
N PRO A 58 -0.14 -10.28 -6.22
CA PRO A 58 -1.24 -9.33 -6.20
C PRO A 58 -2.55 -10.05 -6.44
N GLY A 59 -3.54 -9.75 -5.63
CA GLY A 59 -4.88 -10.29 -5.84
C GLY A 59 -5.76 -9.28 -6.55
N ASN A 60 -7.05 -9.53 -6.53
CA ASN A 60 -8.00 -8.60 -7.09
C ASN A 60 -8.05 -7.34 -6.25
N PRO A 61 -8.13 -6.16 -6.89
CA PRO A 61 -8.25 -4.93 -6.13
C PRO A 61 -9.61 -4.86 -5.42
N ARG A 62 -9.61 -4.25 -4.24
CA ARG A 62 -10.83 -4.04 -3.46
C ARG A 62 -11.22 -2.58 -3.56
N PRO A 63 -12.44 -2.27 -3.99
CA PRO A 63 -12.86 -0.88 -4.11
C PRO A 63 -13.19 -0.27 -2.74
N PHE A 64 -13.00 1.04 -2.66
CA PHE A 64 -13.45 1.83 -1.52
C PHE A 64 -14.15 3.08 -2.05
N ASN A 65 -15.13 3.58 -1.32
CA ASN A 65 -15.90 4.74 -1.73
C ASN A 65 -15.53 6.00 -0.95
N SER A 66 -14.93 5.84 0.19
CA SER A 66 -14.60 6.95 1.07
C SER A 66 -13.28 6.67 1.76
N LEU A 67 -12.56 7.73 2.10
CA LEU A 67 -11.32 7.58 2.88
C LEU A 67 -11.59 6.88 4.20
N MET A 68 -12.78 7.03 4.75
CA MET A 68 -13.14 6.38 6.01
C MET A 68 -13.24 4.87 5.90
N ASP A 69 -13.40 4.36 4.69
CA ASP A 69 -13.45 2.91 4.47
C ASP A 69 -12.07 2.28 4.44
N LEU A 70 -11.03 3.06 4.24
CA LEU A 70 -9.69 2.54 4.01
C LEU A 70 -9.17 1.60 5.09
N PRO A 71 -9.26 1.92 6.38
CA PRO A 71 -8.72 1.01 7.40
C PRO A 71 -9.32 -0.39 7.30
N ARG A 72 -10.61 -0.46 7.11
CA ARG A 72 -11.32 -1.73 7.01
C ARG A 72 -10.93 -2.49 5.74
N ILE A 73 -10.89 -1.78 4.62
CA ILE A 73 -10.56 -2.41 3.34
C ILE A 73 -9.11 -2.90 3.35
N ILE A 74 -8.21 -2.11 3.93
CA ILE A 74 -6.81 -2.53 4.06
C ILE A 74 -6.70 -3.80 4.89
N GLU A 75 -7.39 -3.87 6.02
CA GLU A 75 -7.40 -5.09 6.83
C GLU A 75 -7.91 -6.28 6.04
N MET A 76 -8.98 -6.09 5.28
CA MET A 76 -9.55 -7.17 4.48
C MET A 76 -8.56 -7.69 3.45
N VAL A 77 -7.84 -6.80 2.78
CA VAL A 77 -6.86 -7.19 1.78
C VAL A 77 -5.75 -8.01 2.43
N LEU A 78 -5.27 -7.57 3.57
CA LEU A 78 -4.22 -8.29 4.29
C LEU A 78 -4.68 -9.67 4.74
N ILE A 79 -5.87 -9.74 5.31
CA ILE A 79 -6.42 -11.01 5.79
C ILE A 79 -6.66 -11.98 4.64
N GLU A 80 -7.13 -11.49 3.50
CA GLU A 80 -7.36 -12.33 2.33
C GLU A 80 -6.07 -12.97 1.82
N HIS A 81 -4.95 -12.34 2.08
CA HIS A 81 -3.65 -12.90 1.70
C HIS A 81 -3.04 -13.75 2.82
N GLY A 82 -3.82 -14.09 3.83
CA GLY A 82 -3.38 -14.96 4.90
C GLY A 82 -2.49 -14.30 5.94
N ILE A 83 -2.48 -12.98 5.97
CA ILE A 83 -1.64 -12.25 6.90
C ILE A 83 -2.39 -12.03 8.22
N LYS A 84 -1.76 -12.44 9.31
CA LYS A 84 -2.32 -12.19 10.63
C LYS A 84 -1.79 -10.87 11.16
N LEU A 85 -2.69 -10.03 11.60
CA LEU A 85 -2.32 -8.72 12.10
C LEU A 85 -2.14 -8.75 13.61
N HIS A 86 -0.98 -8.31 14.03
CA HIS A 86 -0.66 -8.17 15.46
C HIS A 86 -0.80 -6.70 15.80
N ARG A 87 -1.75 -6.40 16.64
CA ARG A 87 -2.08 -5.00 16.86
C ARG A 87 -1.25 -4.33 17.94
N ILE A 88 -1.52 -4.58 19.13
CA ILE A 88 -1.08 -3.72 20.22
C ILE A 88 0.38 -3.83 20.60
N GLY A 89 0.86 -5.05 20.79
CA GLY A 89 2.21 -5.25 21.29
C GLY A 89 3.30 -4.66 20.43
N LYS A 90 3.18 -4.85 19.12
CA LYS A 90 4.18 -4.32 18.18
C LYS A 90 4.13 -2.81 18.08
N THR A 91 2.93 -2.25 18.08
CA THR A 91 2.77 -0.82 18.03
C THR A 91 3.41 -0.16 19.23
N ALA A 92 3.21 -0.73 20.42
CA ALA A 92 3.80 -0.20 21.64
C ALA A 92 5.32 -0.17 21.58
N LYS A 93 5.93 -1.16 20.95
CA LYS A 93 7.38 -1.20 20.82
C LYS A 93 7.91 -0.09 19.93
N TYR A 94 7.21 0.24 18.89
CA TYR A 94 7.68 1.23 17.92
C TYR A 94 7.43 2.66 18.34
N ILE A 95 6.51 2.87 19.23
CA ILE A 95 6.16 4.22 19.68
C ILE A 95 7.21 4.78 20.65
N LYS A 96 7.94 3.95 21.28
CA LYS A 96 8.96 4.39 22.23
C LYS A 96 10.12 5.11 21.58
#